data_dea3dac9d29e0422878d5dfde7d7fd8f
#
_entry.id   dea3dac9d29e0422878d5dfde7d7fd8f
#
_cell.length_a   1.000
_cell.length_b   1.000
_cell.length_c   1.000
_cell.angle_alpha   90.00
_cell.angle_beta   90.00
_cell.angle_gamma   90.00
#
_symmetry.space_group_name_H-M   'P 1'
#
loop_
_entity.id
_entity.type
_entity.pdbx_description
1 polymer ?
#
loop_
_entity_poly.entity_id
_entity_poly.type
_entity_poly.pdbx_seq_one_letter_code
_entity_poly.pdbx_strand_id
1 'polypeptide(L)'
;MSMHQDKVSTVDRLAIIGAGDLGHSIFRLTKEIPHLNTIGFFDDTCLSDSVHGLPVFSPIDSIEDHWKNNNFDAAIIAIGYKHMRFRSELFTRLKTLNIPFASVVHPSTIIAADAIVGEGSVLFPGCVLDIGVCIGNNCVLNSGVTVAHDSRIDDHTMCGPRVTLAGFTHVQHSCFLGVGTTVIDNIKIEPHVHTGGGTVVIDNLPGNYLYVGVPARPLKSIPTT
;
A
#
# COMPACT_ATOMS: atom_id res chain seq x y z
N MET A 1 -26.36 0.12 -19.57
CA MET A 1 -25.41 0.08 -20.70
C MET A 1 -24.00 0.11 -20.12
N SER A 2 -23.37 -1.03 -20.23
CA SER A 2 -22.02 -1.31 -19.72
C SER A 2 -20.98 -0.55 -20.54
N MET A 3 -20.24 0.35 -19.93
CA MET A 3 -19.01 0.91 -20.49
C MET A 3 -18.09 1.31 -19.33
N HIS A 4 -17.32 0.37 -18.79
CA HIS A 4 -16.01 0.61 -18.15
C HIS A 4 -15.40 -0.73 -17.68
N GLN A 5 -15.47 -1.73 -18.56
CA GLN A 5 -14.57 -2.88 -18.52
C GLN A 5 -13.56 -2.72 -19.66
N ASP A 6 -12.73 -1.68 -19.61
CA ASP A 6 -11.67 -1.52 -20.59
C ASP A 6 -10.32 -1.45 -19.91
N LYS A 7 -9.52 -2.48 -20.20
CA LYS A 7 -8.10 -2.64 -19.97
C LYS A 7 -7.66 -2.85 -18.52
N VAL A 8 -7.99 -3.99 -17.96
CA VAL A 8 -6.98 -4.70 -17.18
C VAL A 8 -5.91 -5.11 -18.18
N SER A 9 -4.90 -4.27 -18.38
CA SER A 9 -3.67 -4.72 -19.04
C SER A 9 -3.16 -5.89 -18.19
N THR A 10 -3.14 -7.07 -18.75
CA THR A 10 -2.60 -8.25 -18.09
C THR A 10 -1.14 -7.94 -17.76
N VAL A 11 -0.85 -7.74 -16.48
CA VAL A 11 0.53 -7.57 -16.02
C VAL A 11 1.11 -8.97 -15.90
N ASP A 12 1.83 -9.40 -16.93
CA ASP A 12 2.41 -10.74 -16.94
C ASP A 12 3.73 -10.80 -16.17
N ARG A 13 4.50 -9.68 -16.15
CA ARG A 13 5.84 -9.61 -15.56
C ARG A 13 5.90 -8.48 -14.53
N LEU A 14 5.88 -8.85 -13.25
CA LEU A 14 5.92 -7.91 -12.13
C LEU A 14 7.33 -7.82 -11.53
N ALA A 15 7.85 -6.60 -11.39
CA ALA A 15 9.05 -6.28 -10.62
C ALA A 15 8.65 -5.87 -9.19
N ILE A 16 9.24 -6.50 -8.16
CA ILE A 16 9.04 -6.11 -6.76
C ILE A 16 10.23 -5.27 -6.29
N ILE A 17 9.96 -4.06 -5.77
CA ILE A 17 10.99 -3.17 -5.25
C ILE A 17 11.02 -3.25 -3.73
N GLY A 18 12.05 -3.90 -3.20
CA GLY A 18 12.21 -4.29 -1.81
C GLY A 18 12.15 -5.80 -1.64
N ALA A 19 13.22 -6.41 -1.15
CA ALA A 19 13.36 -7.85 -0.90
C ALA A 19 13.24 -8.21 0.59
N GLY A 20 12.77 -7.29 1.44
CA GLY A 20 12.52 -7.53 2.86
C GLY A 20 11.17 -8.23 3.12
N ASP A 21 10.73 -8.24 4.38
CA ASP A 21 9.53 -8.96 4.84
C ASP A 21 8.26 -8.62 4.03
N LEU A 22 8.07 -7.35 3.67
CA LEU A 22 6.94 -6.94 2.84
C LEU A 22 7.06 -7.48 1.41
N GLY A 23 8.28 -7.48 0.84
CA GLY A 23 8.56 -8.07 -0.46
C GLY A 23 8.27 -9.56 -0.50
N HIS A 24 8.73 -10.30 0.52
CA HIS A 24 8.39 -11.71 0.70
C HIS A 24 6.88 -11.96 0.78
N SER A 25 6.17 -11.09 1.51
CA SER A 25 4.72 -11.21 1.68
C SER A 25 3.97 -10.94 0.38
N ILE A 26 4.34 -9.86 -0.34
CA ILE A 26 3.75 -9.54 -1.64
C ILE A 26 4.05 -10.64 -2.67
N PHE A 27 5.29 -11.15 -2.71
CA PHE A 27 5.62 -12.27 -3.59
C PHE A 27 4.71 -13.50 -3.36
N ARG A 28 4.49 -13.86 -2.09
CA ARG A 28 3.57 -14.99 -1.78
C ARG A 28 2.15 -14.68 -2.23
N LEU A 29 1.70 -13.44 -2.02
CA LEU A 29 0.39 -12.98 -2.47
C LEU A 29 0.22 -13.11 -3.99
N THR A 30 1.26 -12.76 -4.78
CA THR A 30 1.18 -12.88 -6.25
C THR A 30 1.00 -14.32 -6.74
N LYS A 31 1.40 -15.33 -5.95
CA LYS A 31 1.18 -16.75 -6.29
C LYS A 31 -0.30 -17.17 -6.25
N GLU A 32 -1.12 -16.41 -5.56
CA GLU A 32 -2.56 -16.64 -5.45
C GLU A 32 -3.37 -15.83 -6.48
N ILE A 33 -2.68 -14.99 -7.28
CA ILE A 33 -3.30 -14.14 -8.29
C ILE A 33 -2.96 -14.70 -9.69
N PRO A 34 -3.97 -15.19 -10.45
CA PRO A 34 -3.75 -15.69 -11.80
C PRO A 34 -3.09 -14.62 -12.69
N HIS A 35 -2.17 -15.05 -13.54
CA HIS A 35 -1.48 -14.24 -14.55
C HIS A 35 -0.51 -13.17 -14.01
N LEU A 36 -0.21 -13.14 -12.71
CA LEU A 36 0.73 -12.21 -12.14
C LEU A 36 2.07 -12.92 -11.82
N ASN A 37 3.05 -12.81 -12.70
CA ASN A 37 4.35 -13.46 -12.56
C ASN A 37 5.41 -12.49 -12.06
N THR A 38 5.93 -12.71 -10.85
CA THR A 38 7.09 -11.94 -10.36
C THR A 38 8.35 -12.36 -11.10
N ILE A 39 9.10 -11.39 -11.65
CA ILE A 39 10.34 -11.64 -12.40
C ILE A 39 11.59 -11.52 -11.53
N GLY A 40 11.52 -10.83 -10.41
CA GLY A 40 12.64 -10.59 -9.49
C GLY A 40 12.37 -9.44 -8.53
N PHE A 41 13.39 -9.16 -7.73
CA PHE A 41 13.37 -8.11 -6.72
C PHE A 41 14.42 -7.05 -7.05
N PHE A 42 14.18 -5.80 -6.66
CA PHE A 42 15.15 -4.71 -6.70
C PHE A 42 15.40 -4.24 -5.26
N ASP A 43 16.63 -4.40 -4.75
CA ASP A 43 16.94 -4.07 -3.35
C ASP A 43 18.42 -3.75 -3.19
N ASP A 44 18.73 -2.63 -2.47
CA ASP A 44 20.09 -2.18 -2.22
C ASP A 44 20.71 -2.81 -0.97
N THR A 45 19.90 -3.43 -0.13
CA THR A 45 20.30 -3.92 1.20
C THR A 45 20.29 -5.44 1.31
N CYS A 46 19.67 -6.11 0.36
CA CYS A 46 19.63 -7.57 0.32
C CYS A 46 21.03 -8.12 -0.02
N LEU A 47 21.57 -8.96 0.86
CA LEU A 47 22.91 -9.57 0.67
C LEU A 47 22.89 -10.81 -0.22
N SER A 48 21.71 -11.29 -0.59
CA SER A 48 21.55 -12.48 -1.43
C SER A 48 21.27 -12.10 -2.87
N ASP A 49 21.93 -12.76 -3.82
CA ASP A 49 21.66 -12.59 -5.25
C ASP A 49 20.32 -13.18 -5.68
N SER A 50 19.65 -13.93 -4.82
CA SER A 50 18.33 -14.51 -5.09
C SER A 50 17.45 -14.62 -3.87
N VAL A 51 16.14 -14.40 -4.08
CA VAL A 51 15.07 -14.54 -3.07
C VAL A 51 13.95 -15.36 -3.70
N HIS A 52 13.48 -16.39 -3.02
CA HIS A 52 12.49 -17.34 -3.53
C HIS A 52 12.85 -17.97 -4.91
N GLY A 53 14.14 -18.10 -5.20
CA GLY A 53 14.62 -18.61 -6.49
C GLY A 53 14.53 -17.59 -7.64
N LEU A 54 14.21 -16.34 -7.35
CA LEU A 54 14.20 -15.23 -8.31
C LEU A 54 15.38 -14.29 -8.06
N PRO A 55 15.92 -13.64 -9.10
CA PRO A 55 17.08 -12.75 -8.97
C PRO A 55 16.74 -11.52 -8.09
N VAL A 56 17.76 -11.03 -7.38
CA VAL A 56 17.76 -9.71 -6.73
C VAL A 56 18.70 -8.81 -7.52
N PHE A 57 18.16 -7.74 -8.06
CA PHE A 57 18.88 -6.73 -8.81
C PHE A 57 19.30 -5.58 -7.89
N SER A 58 20.54 -5.14 -7.98
CA SER A 58 21.09 -4.02 -7.23
C SER A 58 22.01 -3.20 -8.14
N PRO A 59 22.02 -1.88 -8.03
CA PRO A 59 21.18 -1.04 -7.15
C PRO A 59 19.71 -0.96 -7.62
N ILE A 60 18.82 -0.43 -6.76
CA ILE A 60 17.42 -0.16 -7.13
C ILE A 60 17.33 0.71 -8.38
N ASP A 61 18.27 1.62 -8.58
CA ASP A 61 18.33 2.48 -9.76
C ASP A 61 18.49 1.72 -11.08
N SER A 62 18.97 0.47 -11.04
CA SER A 62 19.04 -0.39 -12.24
C SER A 62 17.66 -0.70 -12.83
N ILE A 63 16.58 -0.47 -12.09
CA ILE A 63 15.20 -0.67 -12.58
C ILE A 63 14.90 0.15 -13.83
N GLU A 64 15.53 1.33 -13.99
CA GLU A 64 15.37 2.17 -15.18
C GLU A 64 15.90 1.47 -16.45
N ASP A 65 17.07 0.84 -16.35
CA ASP A 65 17.64 0.09 -17.48
C ASP A 65 16.84 -1.18 -17.78
N HIS A 66 16.36 -1.87 -16.74
CA HIS A 66 15.47 -3.01 -16.91
C HIS A 66 14.16 -2.60 -17.60
N TRP A 67 13.61 -1.45 -17.25
CA TRP A 67 12.41 -0.90 -17.89
C TRP A 67 12.66 -0.56 -19.36
N LYS A 68 13.74 0.16 -19.68
CA LYS A 68 14.12 0.51 -21.05
C LYS A 68 14.34 -0.73 -21.93
N ASN A 69 14.85 -1.81 -21.33
CA ASN A 69 15.07 -3.10 -22.01
C ASN A 69 13.82 -3.99 -22.06
N ASN A 70 12.66 -3.48 -21.63
CA ASN A 70 11.38 -4.22 -21.61
C ASN A 70 11.45 -5.54 -20.84
N ASN A 71 12.12 -5.57 -19.69
CA ASN A 71 12.29 -6.77 -18.88
C ASN A 71 11.10 -7.04 -17.94
N PHE A 72 10.21 -6.06 -17.70
CA PHE A 72 9.00 -6.19 -16.90
C PHE A 72 7.89 -5.28 -17.44
N ASP A 73 6.64 -5.52 -17.04
CA ASP A 73 5.46 -4.78 -17.50
C ASP A 73 4.97 -3.77 -16.47
N ALA A 74 5.16 -4.06 -15.18
CA ALA A 74 4.82 -3.16 -14.10
C ALA A 74 5.68 -3.42 -12.85
N ALA A 75 5.71 -2.45 -11.95
CA ALA A 75 6.40 -2.55 -10.66
C ALA A 75 5.42 -2.50 -9.48
N ILE A 76 5.87 -2.95 -8.32
CA ILE A 76 5.21 -2.76 -7.03
C ILE A 76 6.26 -2.42 -5.97
N ILE A 77 5.99 -1.40 -5.13
CA ILE A 77 6.91 -1.00 -4.06
C ILE A 77 6.59 -1.75 -2.77
N ALA A 78 7.52 -2.60 -2.35
CA ALA A 78 7.46 -3.44 -1.16
C ALA A 78 8.33 -2.91 -0.01
N ILE A 79 8.39 -1.59 0.16
CA ILE A 79 9.12 -0.91 1.22
C ILE A 79 8.16 -0.62 2.37
N GLY A 80 8.52 -1.07 3.58
CA GLY A 80 7.65 -1.01 4.76
C GLY A 80 7.54 0.38 5.41
N TYR A 81 6.67 0.48 6.40
CA TYR A 81 6.28 1.72 7.10
C TYR A 81 7.43 2.50 7.76
N LYS A 82 8.56 1.88 8.01
CA LYS A 82 9.75 2.55 8.58
C LYS A 82 10.40 3.53 7.60
N HIS A 83 10.10 3.40 6.32
CA HIS A 83 10.69 4.16 5.23
C HIS A 83 9.63 4.83 4.33
N MET A 84 8.55 5.35 4.94
CA MET A 84 7.40 5.92 4.24
C MET A 84 7.79 7.03 3.27
N ARG A 85 8.70 7.92 3.68
CA ARG A 85 9.20 9.00 2.85
C ARG A 85 9.92 8.46 1.61
N PHE A 86 10.91 7.59 1.79
CA PHE A 86 11.63 6.97 0.66
C PHE A 86 10.67 6.23 -0.28
N ARG A 87 9.66 5.52 0.29
CA ARG A 87 8.62 4.84 -0.48
C ARG A 87 7.86 5.81 -1.39
N SER A 88 7.44 6.96 -0.87
CA SER A 88 6.69 7.97 -1.65
C SER A 88 7.55 8.68 -2.69
N GLU A 89 8.80 9.04 -2.33
CA GLU A 89 9.76 9.65 -3.26
C GLU A 89 10.10 8.70 -4.41
N LEU A 90 10.33 7.42 -4.11
CA LEU A 90 10.59 6.38 -5.10
C LEU A 90 9.40 6.21 -6.05
N PHE A 91 8.18 6.15 -5.54
CA PHE A 91 6.97 6.07 -6.37
C PHE A 91 6.90 7.25 -7.34
N THR A 92 7.05 8.46 -6.82
CA THR A 92 7.02 9.69 -7.63
C THR A 92 8.11 9.67 -8.71
N ARG A 93 9.35 9.30 -8.36
CA ARG A 93 10.47 9.19 -9.30
C ARG A 93 10.18 8.19 -10.42
N LEU A 94 9.72 7.00 -10.07
CA LEU A 94 9.45 5.96 -11.08
C LEU A 94 8.26 6.32 -11.98
N LYS A 95 7.29 7.08 -11.47
CA LYS A 95 6.21 7.65 -12.30
C LYS A 95 6.73 8.62 -13.35
N THR A 96 7.77 9.42 -13.05
CA THR A 96 8.37 10.31 -14.06
C THR A 96 9.06 9.56 -15.21
N LEU A 97 9.44 8.31 -14.96
CA LEU A 97 9.99 7.39 -15.97
C LEU A 97 8.90 6.63 -16.75
N ASN A 98 7.63 6.93 -16.50
CA ASN A 98 6.47 6.24 -17.05
C ASN A 98 6.45 4.73 -16.76
N ILE A 99 7.01 4.30 -15.63
CA ILE A 99 6.92 2.92 -15.18
C ILE A 99 5.51 2.69 -14.62
N PRO A 100 4.74 1.73 -15.15
CA PRO A 100 3.42 1.39 -14.63
C PRO A 100 3.52 0.72 -13.26
N PHE A 101 2.56 0.97 -12.38
CA PHE A 101 2.45 0.25 -11.11
C PHE A 101 1.24 -0.68 -11.12
N ALA A 102 1.48 -1.95 -10.79
CA ALA A 102 0.41 -2.92 -10.62
C ALA A 102 -0.19 -2.82 -9.22
N SER A 103 -1.50 -2.87 -9.12
CA SER A 103 -2.17 -3.11 -7.84
C SER A 103 -2.29 -4.63 -7.60
N VAL A 104 -1.89 -5.06 -6.40
CA VAL A 104 -1.89 -6.48 -6.00
C VAL A 104 -3.03 -6.70 -5.02
N VAL A 105 -4.12 -7.29 -5.50
CA VAL A 105 -5.35 -7.48 -4.71
C VAL A 105 -5.61 -8.97 -4.52
N HIS A 106 -5.61 -9.42 -3.26
CA HIS A 106 -5.89 -10.84 -2.96
C HIS A 106 -7.31 -11.23 -3.36
N PRO A 107 -7.54 -12.43 -3.94
CA PRO A 107 -8.87 -12.87 -4.40
C PRO A 107 -9.95 -12.92 -3.31
N SER A 108 -9.58 -13.04 -2.02
CA SER A 108 -10.54 -13.01 -0.90
C SER A 108 -10.93 -11.60 -0.44
N THR A 109 -10.45 -10.55 -1.12
CA THR A 109 -10.85 -9.16 -0.84
C THR A 109 -12.26 -8.91 -1.35
N ILE A 110 -13.10 -8.29 -0.53
CA ILE A 110 -14.44 -7.86 -0.92
C ILE A 110 -14.36 -6.38 -1.27
N ILE A 111 -14.68 -6.04 -2.52
CA ILE A 111 -14.66 -4.67 -3.02
C ILE A 111 -16.02 -4.36 -3.62
N ALA A 112 -16.69 -3.33 -3.11
CA ALA A 112 -17.95 -2.84 -3.68
C ALA A 112 -17.74 -2.35 -5.12
N ALA A 113 -18.78 -2.42 -5.94
CA ALA A 113 -18.69 -2.18 -7.39
C ALA A 113 -18.25 -0.75 -7.77
N ASP A 114 -18.46 0.21 -6.89
CA ASP A 114 -18.10 1.63 -7.07
C ASP A 114 -16.87 2.05 -6.24
N ALA A 115 -16.29 1.12 -5.47
CA ALA A 115 -15.04 1.40 -4.75
C ALA A 115 -13.85 1.46 -5.71
N ILE A 116 -12.92 2.37 -5.44
CA ILE A 116 -11.76 2.64 -6.28
C ILE A 116 -10.49 2.26 -5.53
N VAL A 117 -9.56 1.60 -6.23
CA VAL A 117 -8.22 1.28 -5.72
C VAL A 117 -7.18 1.86 -6.67
N GLY A 118 -6.35 2.75 -6.15
CA GLY A 118 -5.27 3.40 -6.90
C GLY A 118 -4.12 2.44 -7.25
N GLU A 119 -3.32 2.86 -8.24
CA GLU A 119 -2.21 2.07 -8.76
C GLU A 119 -1.11 1.82 -7.70
N GLY A 120 -0.41 0.69 -7.81
CA GLY A 120 0.65 0.31 -6.89
C GLY A 120 0.18 -0.01 -5.47
N SER A 121 -1.12 -0.17 -5.25
CA SER A 121 -1.68 -0.50 -3.95
C SER A 121 -1.77 -2.02 -3.74
N VAL A 122 -1.59 -2.44 -2.49
CA VAL A 122 -1.61 -3.85 -2.10
C VAL A 122 -2.73 -4.07 -1.09
N LEU A 123 -3.64 -4.99 -1.40
CA LEU A 123 -4.72 -5.43 -0.52
C LEU A 123 -4.52 -6.90 -0.16
N PHE A 124 -4.21 -7.15 1.10
CA PHE A 124 -3.98 -8.49 1.64
C PHE A 124 -5.30 -9.24 1.88
N PRO A 125 -5.24 -10.56 2.21
CA PRO A 125 -6.44 -11.37 2.42
C PRO A 125 -7.46 -10.79 3.39
N GLY A 126 -8.74 -10.90 3.03
CA GLY A 126 -9.86 -10.54 3.89
C GLY A 126 -10.09 -9.04 4.06
N CYS A 127 -9.48 -8.19 3.25
CA CYS A 127 -9.86 -6.78 3.21
C CYS A 127 -11.29 -6.60 2.71
N VAL A 128 -11.99 -5.60 3.26
CA VAL A 128 -13.35 -5.23 2.87
C VAL A 128 -13.39 -3.74 2.56
N LEU A 129 -13.75 -3.39 1.33
CA LEU A 129 -13.99 -2.02 0.88
C LEU A 129 -15.46 -1.87 0.54
N ASP A 130 -16.18 -1.04 1.30
CA ASP A 130 -17.60 -0.79 1.14
C ASP A 130 -17.90 0.23 0.03
N ILE A 131 -19.18 0.54 -0.20
CA ILE A 131 -19.64 1.46 -1.23
C ILE A 131 -19.00 2.85 -1.08
N GLY A 132 -18.68 3.49 -2.20
CA GLY A 132 -18.09 4.84 -2.22
C GLY A 132 -16.66 4.95 -1.68
N VAL A 133 -16.01 3.84 -1.33
CA VAL A 133 -14.62 3.85 -0.81
C VAL A 133 -13.62 4.22 -1.89
N CYS A 134 -12.69 5.13 -1.55
CA CYS A 134 -11.58 5.49 -2.41
C CYS A 134 -10.23 5.23 -1.72
N ILE A 135 -9.44 4.32 -2.28
CA ILE A 135 -8.05 4.07 -1.88
C ILE A 135 -7.13 4.71 -2.91
N GLY A 136 -6.22 5.53 -2.42
CA GLY A 136 -5.20 6.19 -3.24
C GLY A 136 -4.12 5.25 -3.79
N ASN A 137 -3.09 5.85 -4.35
CA ASN A 137 -1.97 5.14 -4.95
C ASN A 137 -0.96 4.66 -3.91
N ASN A 138 -0.23 3.59 -4.23
CA ASN A 138 0.87 3.09 -3.41
C ASN A 138 0.48 2.88 -1.94
N CYS A 139 -0.75 2.43 -1.68
CA CYS A 139 -1.25 2.08 -0.35
C CYS A 139 -0.99 0.61 -0.03
N VAL A 140 -0.92 0.28 1.26
CA VAL A 140 -0.87 -1.11 1.72
C VAL A 140 -1.94 -1.32 2.78
N LEU A 141 -2.91 -2.17 2.47
CA LEU A 141 -3.95 -2.60 3.40
C LEU A 141 -3.66 -4.05 3.80
N ASN A 142 -3.19 -4.25 5.03
CA ASN A 142 -2.88 -5.58 5.52
C ASN A 142 -4.15 -6.41 5.79
N SER A 143 -3.95 -7.70 6.12
CA SER A 143 -5.04 -8.67 6.26
C SER A 143 -6.16 -8.20 7.18
N GLY A 144 -7.40 -8.31 6.69
CA GLY A 144 -8.61 -8.00 7.44
C GLY A 144 -8.86 -6.50 7.66
N VAL A 145 -8.21 -5.61 6.90
CA VAL A 145 -8.56 -4.18 6.93
C VAL A 145 -9.97 -3.99 6.40
N THR A 146 -10.77 -3.24 7.16
CA THR A 146 -12.14 -2.90 6.78
C THR A 146 -12.29 -1.40 6.65
N VAL A 147 -12.77 -0.95 5.51
CA VAL A 147 -13.05 0.46 5.21
C VAL A 147 -14.53 0.57 4.89
N ALA A 148 -15.28 1.22 5.79
CA ALA A 148 -16.72 1.42 5.63
C ALA A 148 -17.03 2.52 4.61
N HIS A 149 -18.29 2.60 4.25
CA HIS A 149 -18.85 3.40 3.17
C HIS A 149 -18.38 4.87 3.17
N ASP A 150 -18.25 5.45 1.98
CA ASP A 150 -17.90 6.87 1.75
C ASP A 150 -16.59 7.32 2.41
N SER A 151 -15.71 6.37 2.75
CA SER A 151 -14.41 6.65 3.37
C SER A 151 -13.29 6.71 2.33
N ARG A 152 -12.25 7.47 2.68
CA ARG A 152 -11.12 7.70 1.80
C ARG A 152 -9.79 7.48 2.50
N ILE A 153 -8.88 6.80 1.84
CA ILE A 153 -7.46 6.68 2.22
C ILE A 153 -6.63 7.27 1.09
N ASP A 154 -5.91 8.35 1.36
CA ASP A 154 -5.05 9.00 0.37
C ASP A 154 -3.73 8.25 0.17
N ASP A 155 -2.95 8.69 -0.83
CA ASP A 155 -1.76 8.05 -1.35
C ASP A 155 -0.71 7.72 -0.25
N HIS A 156 0.06 6.67 -0.51
CA HIS A 156 1.21 6.25 0.31
C HIS A 156 0.87 5.83 1.73
N THR A 157 -0.41 5.63 2.07
CA THR A 157 -0.85 5.25 3.41
C THR A 157 -0.76 3.73 3.61
N MET A 158 -0.36 3.32 4.80
CA MET A 158 -0.27 1.91 5.18
C MET A 158 -1.17 1.61 6.38
N CYS A 159 -2.02 0.61 6.26
CA CYS A 159 -2.87 0.09 7.32
C CYS A 159 -2.34 -1.27 7.78
N GLY A 160 -2.04 -1.39 9.06
CA GLY A 160 -1.68 -2.65 9.71
C GLY A 160 -2.86 -3.64 9.72
N PRO A 161 -2.62 -4.92 10.08
CA PRO A 161 -3.68 -5.92 10.16
C PRO A 161 -4.87 -5.47 11.02
N ARG A 162 -6.08 -5.75 10.51
CA ARG A 162 -7.36 -5.48 11.21
C ARG A 162 -7.58 -4.00 11.58
N VAL A 163 -7.04 -3.07 10.83
CA VAL A 163 -7.47 -1.66 10.92
C VAL A 163 -8.91 -1.57 10.44
N THR A 164 -9.74 -0.84 11.20
CA THR A 164 -11.15 -0.63 10.87
C THR A 164 -11.46 0.85 10.85
N LEU A 165 -11.96 1.33 9.71
CA LEU A 165 -12.44 2.68 9.50
C LEU A 165 -13.96 2.65 9.37
N ALA A 166 -14.67 3.38 10.22
CA ALA A 166 -16.11 3.59 10.08
C ALA A 166 -16.42 4.57 8.93
N GLY A 167 -17.68 4.79 8.62
CA GLY A 167 -18.12 5.59 7.49
C GLY A 167 -17.65 7.05 7.51
N PHE A 168 -17.51 7.66 6.33
CA PHE A 168 -17.10 9.07 6.17
C PHE A 168 -15.74 9.41 6.79
N THR A 169 -14.85 8.44 6.95
CA THR A 169 -13.50 8.66 7.47
C THR A 169 -12.57 9.08 6.34
N HIS A 170 -11.75 10.12 6.58
CA HIS A 170 -10.73 10.53 5.62
C HIS A 170 -9.32 10.41 6.23
N VAL A 171 -8.57 9.43 5.81
CA VAL A 171 -7.15 9.28 6.15
C VAL A 171 -6.33 9.91 5.05
N GLN A 172 -5.65 11.02 5.36
CA GLN A 172 -4.81 11.72 4.40
C GLN A 172 -3.50 10.97 4.13
N HIS A 173 -2.70 11.50 3.19
CA HIS A 173 -1.54 10.79 2.65
C HIS A 173 -0.43 10.47 3.68
N SER A 174 0.36 9.44 3.38
CA SER A 174 1.57 9.08 4.14
C SER A 174 1.31 8.75 5.61
N CYS A 175 0.12 8.26 5.95
CA CYS A 175 -0.21 7.80 7.29
C CYS A 175 0.18 6.32 7.49
N PHE A 176 0.46 5.96 8.74
CA PHE A 176 0.60 4.57 9.17
C PHE A 176 -0.37 4.27 10.30
N LEU A 177 -1.38 3.48 10.02
CA LEU A 177 -2.33 3.01 11.04
C LEU A 177 -1.86 1.65 11.57
N GLY A 178 -1.48 1.61 12.85
CA GLY A 178 -0.97 0.39 13.50
C GLY A 178 -2.02 -0.72 13.59
N VAL A 179 -1.57 -1.95 13.84
CA VAL A 179 -2.43 -3.14 13.95
C VAL A 179 -3.62 -2.91 14.88
N GLY A 180 -4.84 -3.27 14.42
CA GLY A 180 -6.07 -3.16 15.22
C GLY A 180 -6.50 -1.73 15.54
N THR A 181 -5.98 -0.71 14.85
CA THR A 181 -6.49 0.66 14.99
C THR A 181 -7.97 0.71 14.56
N THR A 182 -8.81 1.31 15.39
CA THR A 182 -10.23 1.54 15.09
C THR A 182 -10.49 3.04 15.03
N VAL A 183 -11.16 3.49 13.98
CA VAL A 183 -11.53 4.89 13.77
C VAL A 183 -13.04 4.97 13.66
N ILE A 184 -13.68 5.81 14.50
CA ILE A 184 -15.13 6.04 14.43
C ILE A 184 -15.49 6.87 13.19
N ASP A 185 -16.78 7.01 12.93
CA ASP A 185 -17.32 7.76 11.78
C ASP A 185 -16.98 9.25 11.78
N ASN A 186 -16.97 9.85 10.59
CA ASN A 186 -16.73 11.29 10.38
C ASN A 186 -15.38 11.82 10.88
N ILE A 187 -14.35 10.99 10.97
CA ILE A 187 -13.02 11.39 11.45
C ILE A 187 -12.12 11.75 10.26
N LYS A 188 -11.35 12.83 10.44
CA LYS A 188 -10.22 13.21 9.58
C LYS A 188 -8.91 12.93 10.28
N ILE A 189 -8.03 12.17 9.62
CA ILE A 189 -6.65 11.91 10.03
C ILE A 189 -5.73 12.66 9.06
N GLU A 190 -4.99 13.65 9.58
CA GLU A 190 -4.13 14.51 8.78
C GLU A 190 -2.84 13.79 8.34
N PRO A 191 -2.06 14.37 7.39
CA PRO A 191 -0.88 13.70 6.82
C PRO A 191 0.16 13.32 7.87
N HIS A 192 0.89 12.24 7.57
CA HIS A 192 1.99 11.75 8.40
C HIS A 192 1.60 11.37 9.84
N VAL A 193 0.33 11.08 10.07
CA VAL A 193 -0.10 10.51 11.35
C VAL A 193 0.30 9.04 11.41
N HIS A 194 0.87 8.64 12.55
CA HIS A 194 1.03 7.24 12.90
C HIS A 194 0.13 6.90 14.09
N THR A 195 -0.44 5.71 14.11
CA THR A 195 -1.11 5.16 15.30
C THR A 195 -0.37 3.93 15.81
N GLY A 196 -0.30 3.77 17.11
CA GLY A 196 0.15 2.53 17.73
C GLY A 196 -0.90 1.43 17.61
N GLY A 197 -0.50 0.18 17.89
CA GLY A 197 -1.43 -0.95 17.86
C GLY A 197 -2.57 -0.79 18.87
N GLY A 198 -3.80 -1.17 18.47
CA GLY A 198 -4.99 -1.11 19.31
C GLY A 198 -5.49 0.30 19.63
N THR A 199 -5.04 1.32 18.93
CA THR A 199 -5.49 2.71 19.13
C THR A 199 -6.94 2.86 18.69
N VAL A 200 -7.77 3.56 19.51
CA VAL A 200 -9.15 3.93 19.17
C VAL A 200 -9.22 5.43 18.96
N VAL A 201 -9.52 5.83 17.73
CA VAL A 201 -9.60 7.23 17.30
C VAL A 201 -11.04 7.70 17.36
N ILE A 202 -11.31 8.69 18.21
CA ILE A 202 -12.65 9.27 18.43
C ILE A 202 -12.72 10.77 18.12
N ASP A 203 -11.59 11.37 17.76
CA ASP A 203 -11.45 12.78 17.38
C ASP A 203 -10.54 12.90 16.17
N ASN A 204 -10.62 13.99 15.42
CA ASN A 204 -9.68 14.29 14.34
C ASN A 204 -8.24 14.30 14.85
N LEU A 205 -7.34 13.72 14.07
CA LEU A 205 -5.92 13.65 14.43
C LEU A 205 -5.09 14.64 13.61
N PRO A 206 -4.55 15.70 14.25
CA PRO A 206 -3.54 16.57 13.66
C PRO A 206 -2.31 15.81 13.15
N GLY A 207 -1.74 16.28 12.05
CA GLY A 207 -0.63 15.63 11.35
C GLY A 207 0.69 15.59 12.13
N ASN A 208 1.62 14.75 11.67
CA ASN A 208 3.00 14.64 12.15
C ASN A 208 3.14 14.17 13.62
N TYR A 209 2.23 13.35 14.09
CA TYR A 209 2.28 12.76 15.44
C TYR A 209 2.06 11.25 15.42
N LEU A 210 2.68 10.58 16.40
CA LEU A 210 2.31 9.23 16.82
C LEU A 210 1.22 9.34 17.91
N TYR A 211 0.10 8.70 17.67
CA TYR A 211 -1.01 8.57 18.61
C TYR A 211 -1.11 7.15 19.15
N VAL A 212 -1.44 7.00 20.42
CA VAL A 212 -1.62 5.70 21.08
C VAL A 212 -2.80 5.73 22.05
N GLY A 213 -3.33 4.57 22.36
CA GLY A 213 -4.28 4.35 23.44
C GLY A 213 -5.75 4.38 23.05
N VAL A 214 -6.61 4.22 24.08
CA VAL A 214 -8.07 4.20 24.03
C VAL A 214 -8.60 5.19 25.07
N PRO A 215 -9.05 6.38 24.65
CA PRO A 215 -8.99 6.93 23.28
C PRO A 215 -7.56 7.37 22.87
N ALA A 216 -7.35 7.60 21.59
CA ALA A 216 -6.10 8.05 21.01
C ALA A 216 -5.58 9.35 21.65
N ARG A 217 -4.30 9.36 22.03
CA ARG A 217 -3.63 10.55 22.56
C ARG A 217 -2.26 10.71 21.89
N PRO A 218 -1.81 11.95 21.61
CA PRO A 218 -0.49 12.17 21.03
C PRO A 218 0.59 11.72 22.00
N LEU A 219 1.54 10.90 21.49
CA LEU A 219 2.67 10.40 22.27
C LEU A 219 3.96 11.18 21.98
N LYS A 220 4.26 11.41 20.70
CA LYS A 220 5.45 12.16 20.24
C LYS A 220 5.24 12.67 18.83
N SER A 221 5.94 13.74 18.47
CA SER A 221 6.01 14.23 17.09
C SER A 221 6.81 13.27 16.21
N ILE A 222 6.43 13.22 14.93
CA ILE A 222 7.16 12.50 13.88
C ILE A 222 7.87 13.56 13.04
N PRO A 223 9.20 13.47 12.87
CA PRO A 223 9.94 14.39 12.01
C PRO A 223 9.42 14.34 10.57
N THR A 224 9.24 15.49 9.96
CA THR A 224 8.86 15.66 8.55
C THR A 224 10.08 15.72 7.61
N THR A 225 11.29 15.56 8.18
CA THR A 225 12.57 15.62 7.44
C THR A 225 13.03 14.27 6.95
#